data_a2ddd32aa965d99d11aaa4cf6cbe4433
#
_entry.id   a2ddd32aa965d99d11aaa4cf6cbe4433
#
_cell.length_a   1.000
_cell.length_b   1.000
_cell.length_c   1.000
_cell.angle_alpha   90.00
_cell.angle_beta   90.00
_cell.angle_gamma   90.00
#
_symmetry.space_group_name_H-M   'P 1'
#
loop_
_entity.id
_entity.type
_entity.pdbx_description
1 polymer ?
#
loop_
_entity_poly.entity_id
_entity_poly.type
_entity_poly.pdbx_seq_one_letter_code
_entity_poly.pdbx_strand_id
1 'polypeptide(L)'
;YSIGNKNIFKRDGKKYIISPYALMLEDQNYYLLGYDTNDKKFKHYRVDKIIGIEATTEPLDGQEEFKEINLPKYSKKFFSMFGGNVEKIKLQVDSDLIGVITDRFGKNIIIKKINDNNFEVIVEIAVSPQFYGWVTSFSGKIKIISPENTVTDFKNHLKKVAEFYK
;
A
#
# COMPACT_ATOMS: atom_id res chain seq x y z
N TYR A 1 -5.33 -10.30 16.94
CA TYR A 1 -6.53 -9.58 17.40
C TYR A 1 -7.37 -10.49 18.29
N SER A 2 -8.19 -9.88 19.14
CA SER A 2 -9.06 -10.63 20.07
C SER A 2 -10.49 -10.64 19.55
N ILE A 3 -11.14 -11.79 19.64
CA ILE A 3 -12.59 -11.92 19.45
C ILE A 3 -13.14 -12.57 20.73
N GLY A 4 -13.97 -11.82 21.46
CA GLY A 4 -14.31 -12.18 22.84
C GLY A 4 -13.07 -12.17 23.73
N ASN A 5 -12.90 -13.19 24.58
CA ASN A 5 -11.73 -13.32 25.47
C ASN A 5 -10.60 -14.18 24.87
N LYS A 6 -10.63 -14.49 23.56
CA LYS A 6 -9.59 -15.30 22.91
C LYS A 6 -8.73 -14.46 21.96
N ASN A 7 -7.41 -14.55 22.13
CA ASN A 7 -6.48 -14.01 21.15
C ASN A 7 -6.40 -14.92 19.92
N ILE A 8 -6.68 -14.36 18.75
CA ILE A 8 -6.54 -15.08 17.49
C ILE A 8 -5.22 -14.65 16.86
N PHE A 9 -4.30 -15.59 16.76
CA PHE A 9 -3.00 -15.36 16.14
C PHE A 9 -3.06 -15.74 14.66
N LYS A 10 -2.48 -14.90 13.81
CA LYS A 10 -2.21 -15.28 12.42
C LYS A 10 -1.13 -16.38 12.40
N ARG A 11 -1.25 -17.33 11.49
CA ARG A 11 -0.29 -18.43 11.30
C ARG A 11 0.03 -19.17 12.61
N ASP A 12 -0.97 -19.45 13.42
CA ASP A 12 -0.88 -20.23 14.66
C ASP A 12 0.17 -19.69 15.66
N GLY A 13 0.37 -18.37 15.68
CA GLY A 13 1.31 -17.72 16.59
C GLY A 13 2.80 -17.88 16.22
N LYS A 14 3.11 -18.23 14.98
CA LYS A 14 4.50 -18.34 14.52
C LYS A 14 5.28 -17.04 14.77
N LYS A 15 6.45 -17.15 15.41
CA LYS A 15 7.39 -16.04 15.58
C LYS A 15 7.94 -15.60 14.22
N TYR A 16 8.11 -14.29 14.04
CA TYR A 16 8.74 -13.70 12.89
C TYR A 16 10.14 -13.22 13.27
N ILE A 17 11.13 -13.57 12.46
CA ILE A 17 12.49 -13.02 12.58
C ILE A 17 12.58 -11.88 11.59
N ILE A 18 12.77 -10.66 12.10
CA ILE A 18 12.78 -9.46 11.30
C ILE A 18 13.93 -8.54 11.72
N SER A 19 14.53 -7.86 10.77
CA SER A 19 15.46 -6.77 11.01
C SER A 19 14.70 -5.45 10.96
N PRO A 20 14.60 -4.71 12.09
CA PRO A 20 13.82 -3.47 12.16
C PRO A 20 14.59 -2.30 11.53
N TYR A 21 13.91 -1.45 10.73
CA TYR A 21 14.56 -0.33 10.04
C TYR A 21 13.92 1.02 10.28
N ALA A 22 12.59 1.11 10.30
CA ALA A 22 11.91 2.39 10.49
C ALA A 22 10.54 2.22 11.14
N LEU A 23 10.10 3.27 11.84
CA LEU A 23 8.71 3.42 12.27
C LEU A 23 8.02 4.43 11.36
N MET A 24 6.85 4.09 10.89
CA MET A 24 6.02 4.94 10.04
C MET A 24 4.65 5.12 10.67
N LEU A 25 4.09 6.31 10.54
CA LEU A 25 2.72 6.62 10.97
C LEU A 25 1.84 6.73 9.72
N GLU A 26 0.77 5.94 9.66
CA GLU A 26 -0.23 5.99 8.61
C GLU A 26 -1.61 5.72 9.22
N ASP A 27 -2.61 6.53 8.86
CA ASP A 27 -3.98 6.40 9.35
C ASP A 27 -4.06 6.21 10.89
N GLN A 28 -3.30 7.02 11.64
CA GLN A 28 -3.20 7.01 13.11
C GLN A 28 -2.61 5.71 13.71
N ASN A 29 -2.03 4.84 12.90
CA ASN A 29 -1.38 3.62 13.36
C ASN A 29 0.12 3.66 13.10
N TYR A 30 0.91 3.17 14.05
CA TYR A 30 2.33 2.96 13.86
C TYR A 30 2.58 1.62 13.17
N TYR A 31 3.45 1.66 12.18
CA TYR A 31 3.93 0.48 11.45
C TYR A 31 5.45 0.40 11.54
N LEU A 32 5.94 -0.77 11.92
CA LEU A 32 7.35 -1.11 11.83
C LEU A 32 7.63 -1.58 10.40
N LEU A 33 8.54 -0.90 9.70
CA LEU A 33 9.15 -1.40 8.48
C LEU A 33 10.26 -2.35 8.89
N GLY A 34 10.08 -3.63 8.64
CA GLY A 34 11.04 -4.68 8.96
C GLY A 34 11.37 -5.53 7.74
N TYR A 35 12.63 -5.91 7.62
CA TYR A 35 13.05 -6.90 6.62
C TYR A 35 12.80 -8.30 7.17
N ASP A 36 11.97 -9.05 6.47
CA ASP A 36 11.66 -10.45 6.81
C ASP A 36 12.73 -11.34 6.19
N THR A 37 13.59 -11.92 7.02
CA THR A 37 14.72 -12.77 6.62
C THR A 37 14.28 -14.01 5.83
N ASN A 38 13.10 -14.58 6.15
CA ASN A 38 12.60 -15.76 5.46
C ASN A 38 12.09 -15.43 4.05
N ASP A 39 11.33 -14.34 3.93
CA ASP A 39 10.73 -13.93 2.65
C ASP A 39 11.63 -12.98 1.85
N LYS A 40 12.77 -12.59 2.42
CA LYS A 40 13.80 -11.68 1.85
C LYS A 40 13.19 -10.40 1.26
N LYS A 41 12.33 -9.75 2.04
CA LYS A 41 11.67 -8.51 1.62
C LYS A 41 11.22 -7.66 2.79
N PHE A 42 11.05 -6.37 2.55
CA PHE A 42 10.44 -5.46 3.50
C PHE A 42 8.95 -5.73 3.65
N LYS A 43 8.50 -5.70 4.90
CA LYS A 43 7.09 -5.84 5.29
C LYS A 43 6.71 -4.79 6.33
N HIS A 44 5.42 -4.50 6.40
CA HIS A 44 4.84 -3.59 7.38
C HIS A 44 4.18 -4.39 8.50
N TYR A 45 4.60 -4.14 9.73
CA TYR A 45 4.04 -4.77 10.92
C TYR A 45 3.36 -3.71 11.77
N ARG A 46 2.07 -3.82 12.00
CA ARG A 46 1.37 -2.90 12.90
C ARG A 46 1.89 -3.06 14.33
N VAL A 47 2.38 -1.97 14.91
CA VAL A 47 3.02 -2.01 16.23
C VAL A 47 2.04 -2.44 17.32
N ASP A 48 0.78 -1.99 17.27
CA ASP A 48 -0.27 -2.37 18.23
C ASP A 48 -0.71 -3.85 18.14
N LYS A 49 -0.25 -4.56 17.12
CA LYS A 49 -0.51 -6.01 16.93
C LYS A 49 0.70 -6.89 17.27
N ILE A 50 1.81 -6.29 17.67
CA ILE A 50 3.00 -7.03 18.08
C ILE A 50 2.80 -7.52 19.50
N ILE A 51 2.93 -8.83 19.71
CA ILE A 51 2.81 -9.46 21.01
C ILE A 51 4.14 -10.15 21.32
N GLY A 52 4.88 -9.58 22.27
CA GLY A 52 6.20 -10.05 22.64
C GLY A 52 7.28 -9.72 21.60
N ILE A 53 8.36 -9.16 22.10
CA ILE A 53 9.56 -8.84 21.32
C ILE A 53 10.76 -9.40 22.07
N GLU A 54 11.62 -10.10 21.33
CA GLU A 54 12.90 -10.54 21.83
C GLU A 54 13.97 -9.95 20.90
N ALA A 55 14.93 -9.23 21.46
CA ALA A 55 16.11 -8.81 20.70
C ALA A 55 17.10 -9.96 20.60
N THR A 56 17.67 -10.13 19.41
CA THR A 56 18.74 -11.11 19.17
C THR A 56 20.06 -10.39 19.01
N THR A 57 21.17 -11.12 19.05
CA THR A 57 22.53 -10.63 18.76
C THR A 57 22.90 -10.76 17.28
N GLU A 58 21.97 -11.29 16.46
CA GLU A 58 22.21 -11.47 15.03
C GLU A 58 22.31 -10.13 14.32
N PRO A 59 23.19 -10.02 13.30
CA PRO A 59 23.28 -8.81 12.49
C PRO A 59 21.97 -8.54 11.74
N LEU A 60 21.76 -7.26 11.38
CA LEU A 60 20.61 -6.88 10.59
C LEU A 60 20.74 -7.37 9.14
N ASP A 61 19.72 -8.06 8.66
CA ASP A 61 19.57 -8.42 7.25
C ASP A 61 18.91 -7.28 6.46
N GLY A 62 19.17 -7.18 5.15
CA GLY A 62 18.52 -6.22 4.26
C GLY A 62 19.08 -4.79 4.33
N GLN A 63 20.31 -4.62 4.81
CA GLN A 63 20.93 -3.30 4.94
C GLN A 63 21.16 -2.62 3.58
N GLU A 64 21.60 -3.35 2.58
CA GLU A 64 21.87 -2.80 1.25
C GLU A 64 20.54 -2.43 0.56
N GLU A 65 19.53 -3.29 0.66
CA GLU A 65 18.20 -3.01 0.14
C GLU A 65 17.56 -1.79 0.82
N PHE A 66 17.82 -1.59 2.13
CA PHE A 66 17.30 -0.43 2.84
C PHE A 66 17.92 0.88 2.40
N LYS A 67 19.20 0.91 2.03
CA LYS A 67 19.90 2.11 1.52
C LYS A 67 19.21 2.67 0.26
N GLU A 68 18.62 1.81 -0.55
CA GLU A 68 17.87 2.18 -1.76
C GLU A 68 16.46 2.72 -1.47
N ILE A 69 15.99 2.60 -0.22
CA ILE A 69 14.65 3.03 0.15
C ILE A 69 14.64 4.52 0.53
N ASN A 70 13.96 5.32 -0.29
CA ASN A 70 13.57 6.67 0.09
C ASN A 70 12.22 6.60 0.85
N LEU A 71 12.26 6.63 2.18
CA LEU A 71 11.07 6.44 3.04
C LEU A 71 9.88 7.34 2.67
N PRO A 72 10.03 8.66 2.43
CA PRO A 72 8.93 9.52 2.00
C PRO A 72 8.29 9.12 0.66
N LYS A 73 9.07 8.60 -0.28
CA LYS A 73 8.54 8.07 -1.56
C LYS A 73 7.97 6.67 -1.38
N TYR A 74 8.58 5.88 -0.52
CA TYR A 74 8.18 4.51 -0.23
C TYR A 74 6.77 4.46 0.37
N SER A 75 6.50 5.24 1.42
CA SER A 75 5.20 5.25 2.09
C SER A 75 4.05 5.62 1.14
N LYS A 76 4.28 6.54 0.20
CA LYS A 76 3.27 6.98 -0.77
C LYS A 76 2.81 5.90 -1.75
N LYS A 77 3.60 4.83 -1.92
CA LYS A 77 3.22 3.70 -2.80
C LYS A 77 2.16 2.79 -2.18
N PHE A 78 2.01 2.82 -0.86
CA PHE A 78 1.13 1.91 -0.13
C PHE A 78 -0.14 2.64 0.34
N PHE A 79 -1.27 1.96 0.24
CA PHE A 79 -2.52 2.39 0.83
C PHE A 79 -2.73 1.66 2.14
N SER A 80 -2.82 2.40 3.26
CA SER A 80 -2.94 1.88 4.63
C SER A 80 -1.90 0.77 4.93
N MET A 81 -0.68 0.91 4.39
CA MET A 81 0.44 -0.03 4.53
C MET A 81 0.13 -1.48 4.09
N PHE A 82 -0.89 -1.68 3.25
CA PHE A 82 -1.14 -2.98 2.65
C PHE A 82 -0.08 -3.28 1.58
N GLY A 83 0.53 -4.46 1.70
CA GLY A 83 1.49 -4.93 0.71
C GLY A 83 0.82 -5.28 -0.62
N GLY A 84 1.60 -5.25 -1.68
CA GLY A 84 1.20 -5.62 -3.04
C GLY A 84 2.41 -5.47 -3.96
N ASN A 85 2.29 -5.95 -5.19
CA ASN A 85 3.29 -5.68 -6.20
C ASN A 85 3.24 -4.20 -6.56
N VAL A 86 4.40 -3.54 -6.53
CA VAL A 86 4.50 -2.15 -6.95
C VAL A 86 4.52 -2.10 -8.47
N GLU A 87 3.55 -1.38 -9.03
CA GLU A 87 3.38 -1.22 -10.48
C GLU A 87 3.29 0.25 -10.84
N LYS A 88 3.72 0.60 -12.06
CA LYS A 88 3.45 1.90 -12.66
C LYS A 88 2.02 1.90 -13.17
N ILE A 89 1.18 2.67 -12.50
CA ILE A 89 -0.23 2.80 -12.83
C ILE A 89 -0.48 4.11 -13.54
N LYS A 90 -1.16 4.03 -14.69
CA LYS A 90 -1.66 5.19 -15.41
C LYS A 90 -3.11 5.41 -15.00
N LEU A 91 -3.41 6.60 -14.50
CA LEU A 91 -4.73 7.03 -14.11
C LEU A 91 -5.21 8.14 -15.04
N GLN A 92 -6.46 8.11 -15.45
CA GLN A 92 -7.18 9.28 -15.92
C GLN A 92 -7.92 9.89 -14.74
N VAL A 93 -7.78 11.19 -14.57
CA VAL A 93 -8.26 11.92 -13.40
C VAL A 93 -9.03 13.15 -13.87
N ASP A 94 -10.19 13.38 -13.29
CA ASP A 94 -10.97 14.60 -13.50
C ASP A 94 -10.19 15.84 -12.99
N SER A 95 -10.29 16.97 -13.67
CA SER A 95 -9.52 18.17 -13.40
C SER A 95 -9.70 18.73 -11.99
N ASP A 96 -10.87 18.56 -11.39
CA ASP A 96 -11.15 19.01 -10.03
C ASP A 96 -10.45 18.17 -8.93
N LEU A 97 -9.90 16.98 -9.29
CA LEU A 97 -9.20 16.09 -8.38
C LEU A 97 -7.67 16.18 -8.46
N ILE A 98 -7.11 17.10 -9.24
CA ILE A 98 -5.65 17.19 -9.38
C ILE A 98 -4.96 17.52 -8.05
N GLY A 99 -5.61 18.31 -7.19
CA GLY A 99 -5.17 18.60 -5.81
C GLY A 99 -5.07 17.31 -4.98
N VAL A 100 -6.10 16.47 -5.02
CA VAL A 100 -6.12 15.17 -4.30
C VAL A 100 -4.96 14.27 -4.76
N ILE A 101 -4.68 14.25 -6.06
CA ILE A 101 -3.57 13.48 -6.62
C ILE A 101 -2.22 14.01 -6.12
N THR A 102 -2.01 15.32 -6.15
CA THR A 102 -0.75 15.93 -5.70
C THR A 102 -0.55 15.79 -4.19
N ASP A 103 -1.60 15.87 -3.40
CA ASP A 103 -1.54 15.65 -1.95
C ASP A 103 -1.18 14.20 -1.63
N ARG A 104 -1.78 13.24 -2.34
CA ARG A 104 -1.53 11.81 -2.11
C ARG A 104 -0.15 11.37 -2.59
N PHE A 105 0.24 11.73 -3.82
CA PHE A 105 1.45 11.21 -4.47
C PHE A 105 2.61 12.20 -4.48
N GLY A 106 2.36 13.46 -4.14
CA GLY A 106 3.35 14.54 -4.17
C GLY A 106 3.38 15.26 -5.52
N LYS A 107 4.08 16.39 -5.53
CA LYS A 107 4.15 17.28 -6.71
C LYS A 107 5.09 16.79 -7.82
N ASN A 108 5.95 15.81 -7.53
CA ASN A 108 6.98 15.31 -8.47
C ASN A 108 6.49 14.07 -9.25
N ILE A 109 5.22 14.06 -9.66
CA ILE A 109 4.61 13.03 -10.50
C ILE A 109 4.41 13.55 -11.93
N ILE A 110 4.32 12.61 -12.87
CA ILE A 110 4.05 12.95 -14.26
C ILE A 110 2.56 13.23 -14.42
N ILE A 111 2.22 14.46 -14.77
CA ILE A 111 0.84 14.88 -15.05
C ILE A 111 0.81 15.43 -16.48
N LYS A 112 -0.07 14.87 -17.32
CA LYS A 112 -0.27 15.29 -18.70
C LYS A 112 -1.74 15.65 -18.91
N LYS A 113 -2.01 16.87 -19.41
CA LYS A 113 -3.37 17.27 -19.80
C LYS A 113 -3.83 16.46 -21.01
N ILE A 114 -5.03 15.85 -20.91
CA ILE A 114 -5.70 15.16 -22.01
C ILE A 114 -6.64 16.13 -22.72
N ASN A 115 -7.48 16.81 -21.95
CA ASN A 115 -8.41 17.86 -22.37
C ASN A 115 -8.70 18.79 -21.15
N ASP A 116 -9.68 19.69 -21.30
CA ASP A 116 -9.98 20.66 -20.22
C ASP A 116 -10.52 20.01 -18.95
N ASN A 117 -11.12 18.82 -19.05
CA ASN A 117 -11.76 18.13 -17.94
C ASN A 117 -10.93 16.97 -17.38
N ASN A 118 -9.85 16.53 -18.08
CA ASN A 118 -9.15 15.32 -17.70
C ASN A 118 -7.63 15.44 -17.84
N PHE A 119 -6.93 14.81 -16.88
CA PHE A 119 -5.49 14.63 -16.89
C PHE A 119 -5.12 13.14 -16.87
N GLU A 120 -4.00 12.81 -17.48
CA GLU A 120 -3.30 11.53 -17.32
C GLU A 120 -2.23 11.70 -16.26
N VAL A 121 -2.18 10.75 -15.32
CA VAL A 121 -1.21 10.75 -14.23
C VAL A 121 -0.53 9.39 -14.18
N ILE A 122 0.80 9.37 -14.01
CA ILE A 122 1.57 8.14 -13.84
C ILE A 122 2.14 8.11 -12.43
N VAL A 123 1.78 7.06 -11.67
CA VAL A 123 2.17 6.87 -10.28
C VAL A 123 2.66 5.43 -10.05
N GLU A 124 3.53 5.24 -9.06
CA GLU A 124 3.95 3.91 -8.60
C GLU A 124 3.13 3.52 -7.38
N ILE A 125 2.41 2.41 -7.46
CA ILE A 125 1.45 1.96 -6.44
C ILE A 125 1.62 0.47 -6.17
N ALA A 126 1.61 0.09 -4.89
CA ALA A 126 1.40 -1.29 -4.46
C ALA A 126 -0.08 -1.64 -4.69
N VAL A 127 -0.36 -2.38 -5.76
CA VAL A 127 -1.73 -2.75 -6.12
C VAL A 127 -2.35 -3.60 -5.03
N SER A 128 -3.49 -3.14 -4.50
CA SER A 128 -4.15 -3.77 -3.35
C SER A 128 -5.66 -3.44 -3.34
N PRO A 129 -6.48 -4.20 -2.60
CA PRO A 129 -7.88 -3.85 -2.41
C PRO A 129 -8.11 -2.44 -1.86
N GLN A 130 -7.19 -1.91 -1.03
CA GLN A 130 -7.25 -0.56 -0.49
C GLN A 130 -7.04 0.50 -1.56
N PHE A 131 -6.12 0.27 -2.51
CA PHE A 131 -5.98 1.12 -3.68
C PHE A 131 -7.27 1.11 -4.52
N TYR A 132 -7.87 -0.05 -4.75
CA TYR A 132 -9.15 -0.16 -5.46
C TYR A 132 -10.29 0.58 -4.74
N GLY A 133 -10.37 0.44 -3.42
CA GLY A 133 -11.33 1.19 -2.60
C GLY A 133 -11.14 2.71 -2.72
N TRP A 134 -9.87 3.18 -2.71
CA TRP A 134 -9.55 4.59 -2.89
C TRP A 134 -9.98 5.08 -4.30
N VAL A 135 -9.70 4.35 -5.37
CA VAL A 135 -10.17 4.72 -6.71
C VAL A 135 -11.70 4.80 -6.75
N THR A 136 -12.37 3.83 -6.16
CA THR A 136 -13.84 3.73 -6.14
C THR A 136 -14.49 4.89 -5.37
N SER A 137 -13.83 5.41 -4.31
CA SER A 137 -14.36 6.50 -3.49
C SER A 137 -14.61 7.81 -4.26
N PHE A 138 -14.02 7.96 -5.45
CA PHE A 138 -14.22 9.12 -6.32
C PHE A 138 -15.32 8.92 -7.39
N SER A 139 -16.12 7.87 -7.26
CA SER A 139 -17.33 7.66 -8.08
C SER A 139 -17.08 7.77 -9.59
N GLY A 140 -15.97 7.22 -10.06
CA GLY A 140 -15.62 7.19 -11.49
C GLY A 140 -14.80 8.39 -12.00
N LYS A 141 -14.58 9.43 -11.20
CA LYS A 141 -13.72 10.56 -11.55
C LYS A 141 -12.22 10.21 -11.62
N ILE A 142 -11.84 9.07 -11.06
CA ILE A 142 -10.52 8.46 -11.24
C ILE A 142 -10.71 7.11 -11.93
N LYS A 143 -10.00 6.90 -13.04
CA LYS A 143 -10.05 5.68 -13.83
C LYS A 143 -8.66 5.09 -14.01
N ILE A 144 -8.50 3.79 -13.74
CA ILE A 144 -7.27 3.06 -14.05
C ILE A 144 -7.24 2.80 -15.57
N ILE A 145 -6.18 3.25 -16.24
CA ILE A 145 -6.01 3.12 -17.69
C ILE A 145 -5.05 1.98 -18.03
N SER A 146 -3.98 1.82 -17.26
CA SER A 146 -3.00 0.76 -17.45
C SER A 146 -2.27 0.44 -16.14
N PRO A 147 -1.63 -0.72 -16.04
CA PRO A 147 -1.57 -1.80 -17.04
C PRO A 147 -2.89 -2.59 -17.15
N GLU A 148 -3.04 -3.37 -18.23
CA GLU A 148 -4.29 -4.08 -18.56
C GLU A 148 -4.70 -5.13 -17.51
N ASN A 149 -3.72 -5.85 -16.94
CA ASN A 149 -3.95 -6.77 -15.83
C ASN A 149 -4.61 -6.05 -14.64
N THR A 150 -4.09 -4.90 -14.21
CA THR A 150 -4.64 -4.12 -13.10
C THR A 150 -6.05 -3.61 -13.40
N VAL A 151 -6.31 -3.19 -14.66
CA VAL A 151 -7.67 -2.80 -15.10
C VAL A 151 -8.64 -3.99 -14.99
N THR A 152 -8.21 -5.16 -15.43
CA THR A 152 -9.00 -6.40 -15.38
C THR A 152 -9.27 -6.81 -13.94
N ASP A 153 -8.26 -6.79 -13.09
CA ASP A 153 -8.37 -7.12 -11.67
C ASP A 153 -9.30 -6.15 -10.93
N PHE A 154 -9.22 -4.85 -11.25
CA PHE A 154 -10.13 -3.85 -10.72
C PHE A 154 -11.60 -4.12 -11.12
N LYS A 155 -11.86 -4.43 -12.40
CA LYS A 155 -13.20 -4.80 -12.86
C LYS A 155 -13.75 -6.04 -12.12
N ASN A 156 -12.90 -7.05 -11.91
CA ASN A 156 -13.27 -8.25 -11.19
C ASN A 156 -13.55 -7.95 -9.70
N HIS A 157 -12.73 -7.08 -9.09
CA HIS A 157 -12.94 -6.61 -7.73
C HIS A 157 -14.32 -5.92 -7.58
N LEU A 158 -14.66 -5.00 -8.49
CA LEU A 158 -15.97 -4.31 -8.47
C LEU A 158 -17.15 -5.27 -8.63
N LYS A 159 -17.03 -6.24 -9.56
CA LYS A 159 -18.07 -7.28 -9.74
C LYS A 159 -18.26 -8.08 -8.46
N LYS A 160 -17.17 -8.55 -7.86
CA LYS A 160 -17.20 -9.30 -6.60
C LYS A 160 -17.85 -8.51 -5.47
N VAL A 161 -17.54 -7.22 -5.33
CA VAL A 161 -18.18 -6.36 -4.33
C VAL A 161 -19.66 -6.21 -4.59
N ALA A 162 -20.07 -5.96 -5.84
CA ALA A 162 -21.49 -5.81 -6.21
C ALA A 162 -22.32 -7.08 -5.95
N GLU A 163 -21.73 -8.26 -6.01
CA GLU A 163 -22.41 -9.54 -5.73
C GLU A 163 -22.89 -9.66 -4.29
N PHE A 164 -22.26 -8.98 -3.33
CA PHE A 164 -22.72 -8.97 -1.93
C PHE A 164 -23.96 -8.12 -1.67
N TYR A 165 -24.40 -7.32 -2.66
CA TYR A 165 -25.55 -6.43 -2.54
C TYR A 165 -26.73 -6.84 -3.45
N LYS A 166 -26.71 -8.05 -3.95
CA LYS A 166 -27.83 -8.71 -4.63
C LYS A 166 -28.64 -9.54 -3.62
#